data_17297a8ae95864bc65ac207269e7c42c
#
_entry.id   17297a8ae95864bc65ac207269e7c42c
#
_cell.length_a   1.000
_cell.length_b   1.000
_cell.length_c   1.000
_cell.angle_alpha   90.00
_cell.angle_beta   90.00
_cell.angle_gamma   90.00
#
_symmetry.space_group_name_H-M   'P 1'
#
loop_
_entity.id
_entity.type
_entity.pdbx_description
1 polymer ?
#
loop_
_entity_poly.entity_id
_entity_poly.type
_entity_poly.pdbx_seq_one_letter_code
_entity_poly.pdbx_strand_id
1 'polypeptide(L)'
;MVKKRKKTKSKSKRNITNPMGLPTAALILGSVLPAALNPSAAPTVPVNVPVAKAAATAGAKPSKAAAPKEFSIPMKNLTDWAKTVVITMDQVSIEGHSNVHALKSDCELHFGGHTPNFKGDPDGLVMEPMNVCVQPFPNETEFQKARWLKFANDITGTVVTVSGVPRIWPEHLVGGNEPSNPNHAVEIHPLTSVKTGAQTFDFVTNVFAGGYEGGVQEPSALRIAEKTTVAVTRNGDSADVSFQAGTIGNFTVLDIVIDRDSITDDGAGSFRMNADVVIDEENSVPVRVVTIKGSPINDDIAKAKAKKKKNINMHALVLFSLSPQALLDAANQSNGKSVPVDMPIQLILYGPPTEDEE
;
A
#
# COMPACT_ATOMS: atom_id res chain seq x y z
N MET A 1 25.15 -52.37 35.34
CA MET A 1 26.01 -52.55 34.17
C MET A 1 25.49 -51.63 33.04
N VAL A 2 26.22 -50.53 32.80
CA VAL A 2 25.83 -49.52 31.79
C VAL A 2 26.88 -49.60 30.68
N LYS A 3 26.47 -49.95 29.46
CA LYS A 3 27.33 -49.96 28.26
C LYS A 3 27.35 -48.60 27.58
N LYS A 4 28.52 -47.94 27.62
CA LYS A 4 28.81 -46.73 26.84
C LYS A 4 28.99 -47.09 25.34
N ARG A 5 28.20 -46.46 24.45
CA ARG A 5 28.43 -46.50 22.99
C ARG A 5 29.28 -45.30 22.58
N LYS A 6 30.41 -45.57 21.94
CA LYS A 6 31.30 -44.60 21.28
C LYS A 6 30.69 -44.12 19.97
N LYS A 7 30.61 -42.77 19.77
CA LYS A 7 30.31 -42.15 18.48
C LYS A 7 31.59 -42.00 17.67
N THR A 8 31.66 -42.61 16.51
CA THR A 8 32.69 -42.41 15.48
C THR A 8 32.28 -41.23 14.59
N LYS A 9 33.15 -40.23 14.49
CA LYS A 9 33.05 -39.10 13.53
C LYS A 9 33.68 -39.51 12.19
N SER A 10 32.90 -39.59 11.14
CA SER A 10 33.37 -39.69 9.76
C SER A 10 33.57 -38.28 9.20
N LYS A 11 34.84 -37.98 8.80
CA LYS A 11 35.19 -36.78 8.02
C LYS A 11 35.20 -37.16 6.55
N SER A 12 34.23 -36.69 5.79
CA SER A 12 34.24 -36.72 4.32
C SER A 12 34.89 -35.45 3.78
N LYS A 13 36.09 -35.58 3.21
CA LYS A 13 36.72 -34.56 2.37
C LYS A 13 36.19 -34.72 0.96
N ARG A 14 35.49 -33.73 0.42
CA ARG A 14 35.22 -33.60 -1.03
C ARG A 14 36.23 -32.65 -1.64
N ASN A 15 37.07 -33.15 -2.49
CA ASN A 15 37.87 -32.40 -3.44
C ASN A 15 36.95 -31.89 -4.54
N ILE A 16 36.97 -30.58 -4.78
CA ILE A 16 36.36 -29.95 -5.94
C ILE A 16 37.51 -29.48 -6.84
N THR A 17 37.70 -30.19 -7.94
CA THR A 17 38.57 -29.80 -9.05
C THR A 17 37.82 -28.80 -9.92
N ASN A 18 38.44 -27.63 -10.15
CA ASN A 18 38.03 -26.66 -11.17
C ASN A 18 38.42 -27.16 -12.56
N PRO A 19 37.61 -26.92 -13.58
CA PRO A 19 38.12 -26.82 -14.94
C PRO A 19 37.90 -25.44 -15.57
N MET A 20 38.99 -24.92 -16.07
CA MET A 20 39.20 -24.16 -17.31
C MET A 20 38.41 -22.90 -17.61
N GLY A 21 39.10 -21.84 -17.63
CA GLY A 21 39.40 -20.71 -18.40
C GLY A 21 38.53 -20.40 -19.64
N LEU A 22 37.94 -19.19 -19.62
CA LEU A 22 37.50 -18.50 -20.81
C LEU A 22 38.27 -17.17 -20.95
N PRO A 23 38.57 -16.70 -22.14
CA PRO A 23 39.48 -15.59 -22.38
C PRO A 23 38.80 -14.23 -22.11
N THR A 24 39.54 -13.37 -21.43
CA THR A 24 39.19 -11.98 -21.17
C THR A 24 39.32 -11.18 -22.47
N ALA A 25 38.19 -10.69 -23.00
CA ALA A 25 38.19 -9.64 -24.04
C ALA A 25 38.33 -8.28 -23.35
N ALA A 26 39.48 -7.63 -23.57
CA ALA A 26 39.73 -6.29 -23.12
C ALA A 26 38.94 -5.30 -23.99
N LEU A 27 37.95 -4.62 -23.41
CA LEU A 27 37.28 -3.47 -24.02
C LEU A 27 38.07 -2.20 -23.69
N ILE A 28 38.71 -1.62 -24.66
CA ILE A 28 39.37 -0.31 -24.57
C ILE A 28 38.26 0.76 -24.65
N LEU A 29 37.94 1.35 -23.50
CA LEU A 29 37.10 2.55 -23.45
C LEU A 29 37.98 3.79 -23.64
N GLY A 30 37.90 4.37 -24.81
CA GLY A 30 38.45 5.68 -25.09
C GLY A 30 37.69 6.77 -24.35
N SER A 31 38.37 7.43 -23.42
CA SER A 31 37.89 8.59 -22.71
C SER A 31 37.90 9.82 -23.61
N VAL A 32 36.73 10.28 -24.05
CA VAL A 32 36.54 11.60 -24.64
C VAL A 32 36.06 12.55 -23.56
N LEU A 33 36.92 13.47 -23.14
CA LEU A 33 36.58 14.57 -22.25
C LEU A 33 35.70 15.58 -23.01
N PRO A 34 34.55 16.01 -22.53
CA PRO A 34 33.85 17.17 -23.05
C PRO A 34 34.49 18.46 -22.54
N ALA A 35 34.74 19.39 -23.48
CA ALA A 35 35.26 20.71 -23.20
C ALA A 35 34.31 21.51 -22.30
N ALA A 36 34.93 22.21 -21.33
CA ALA A 36 34.25 23.13 -20.44
C ALA A 36 33.60 24.29 -21.21
N LEU A 37 32.26 24.36 -21.17
CA LEU A 37 31.50 25.53 -21.60
C LEU A 37 31.43 26.56 -20.48
N ASN A 38 32.00 27.73 -20.71
CA ASN A 38 31.87 28.88 -19.81
C ASN A 38 30.38 29.28 -19.67
N PRO A 39 29.88 29.57 -18.46
CA PRO A 39 28.55 30.13 -18.30
C PRO A 39 28.57 31.61 -18.68
N SER A 40 27.95 31.94 -19.82
CA SER A 40 27.64 33.32 -20.19
C SER A 40 26.54 33.85 -19.23
N ALA A 41 26.83 34.97 -18.57
CA ALA A 41 25.89 35.65 -17.68
C ALA A 41 24.63 36.07 -18.47
N ALA A 42 23.47 35.59 -18.08
CA ALA A 42 22.20 36.09 -18.59
C ALA A 42 21.85 37.42 -17.91
N PRO A 43 21.28 38.38 -18.67
CA PRO A 43 20.89 39.67 -18.10
C PRO A 43 19.67 39.50 -17.18
N THR A 44 19.78 40.01 -15.96
CA THR A 44 18.66 40.12 -15.01
C THR A 44 17.70 41.21 -15.45
N VAL A 45 16.54 40.83 -15.93
CA VAL A 45 15.41 41.75 -16.14
C VAL A 45 14.60 41.79 -14.83
N PRO A 46 14.38 42.99 -14.25
CA PRO A 46 13.51 43.07 -13.05
C PRO A 46 12.08 42.84 -13.44
N VAL A 47 11.50 41.71 -13.03
CA VAL A 47 10.08 41.44 -13.17
C VAL A 47 9.35 42.12 -12.02
N ASN A 48 8.72 43.24 -12.32
CA ASN A 48 7.75 43.89 -11.43
C ASN A 48 6.46 43.03 -11.47
N VAL A 49 6.28 42.14 -10.48
CA VAL A 49 5.01 41.43 -10.29
C VAL A 49 4.09 42.34 -9.46
N PRO A 50 2.95 42.78 -9.98
CA PRO A 50 2.00 43.51 -9.17
C PRO A 50 1.40 42.55 -8.13
N VAL A 51 1.60 42.89 -6.86
CA VAL A 51 0.95 42.23 -5.74
C VAL A 51 -0.56 42.46 -5.88
N ALA A 52 -1.28 41.44 -6.37
CA ALA A 52 -2.73 41.44 -6.38
C ALA A 52 -3.22 41.38 -4.93
N LYS A 53 -3.80 42.49 -4.49
CA LYS A 53 -4.47 42.63 -3.19
C LYS A 53 -5.59 41.58 -3.14
N ALA A 54 -5.43 40.55 -2.32
CA ALA A 54 -6.47 39.52 -2.13
C ALA A 54 -7.77 40.23 -1.67
N ALA A 55 -8.75 40.22 -2.52
CA ALA A 55 -10.11 40.64 -2.14
C ALA A 55 -10.64 39.58 -1.15
N ALA A 56 -10.89 40.00 0.06
CA ALA A 56 -11.58 39.20 1.05
C ALA A 56 -12.97 38.85 0.51
N THR A 57 -13.17 37.63 0.04
CA THR A 57 -14.48 37.07 -0.31
C THR A 57 -15.24 36.84 0.97
N ALA A 58 -16.16 37.76 1.25
CA ALA A 58 -17.14 37.67 2.32
C ALA A 58 -18.02 36.44 2.10
N GLY A 59 -18.15 35.60 3.15
CA GLY A 59 -19.37 34.84 3.38
C GLY A 59 -19.58 33.59 2.56
N ALA A 60 -18.64 32.66 2.54
CA ALA A 60 -18.99 31.25 2.27
C ALA A 60 -19.83 30.73 3.46
N LYS A 61 -21.14 30.50 3.22
CA LYS A 61 -21.96 29.74 4.19
C LYS A 61 -21.24 28.43 4.53
N PRO A 62 -21.18 28.06 5.83
CA PRO A 62 -20.59 26.76 6.17
C PRO A 62 -21.33 25.68 5.37
N SER A 63 -20.59 24.92 4.54
CA SER A 63 -21.15 23.80 3.83
C SER A 63 -21.65 22.82 4.89
N LYS A 64 -22.90 22.38 4.76
CA LYS A 64 -23.47 21.36 5.62
C LYS A 64 -22.50 20.16 5.59
N ALA A 65 -21.96 19.77 6.72
CA ALA A 65 -21.07 18.60 6.79
C ALA A 65 -21.76 17.41 6.11
N ALA A 66 -21.03 16.71 5.25
CA ALA A 66 -21.55 15.51 4.61
C ALA A 66 -21.96 14.50 5.69
N ALA A 67 -23.06 13.78 5.46
CA ALA A 67 -23.45 12.71 6.37
C ALA A 67 -22.33 11.67 6.47
N PRO A 68 -22.10 11.05 7.64
CA PRO A 68 -21.16 9.97 7.78
C PRO A 68 -21.46 8.85 6.78
N LYS A 69 -20.42 8.22 6.27
CA LYS A 69 -20.53 6.97 5.52
C LYS A 69 -20.52 5.81 6.51
N GLU A 70 -21.40 4.85 6.31
CA GLU A 70 -21.55 3.72 7.21
C GLU A 70 -21.37 2.40 6.46
N PHE A 71 -20.72 1.46 7.11
CA PHE A 71 -20.49 0.11 6.60
C PHE A 71 -20.21 -0.85 7.77
N SER A 72 -20.27 -2.16 7.52
CA SER A 72 -19.97 -3.14 8.56
C SER A 72 -18.91 -4.15 8.14
N ILE A 73 -18.10 -4.59 9.10
CA ILE A 73 -17.06 -5.60 8.90
C ILE A 73 -17.26 -6.70 9.96
N PRO A 74 -17.24 -7.99 9.56
CA PRO A 74 -17.29 -9.07 10.54
C PRO A 74 -16.11 -9.03 11.52
N MET A 75 -16.36 -9.21 12.80
CA MET A 75 -15.33 -9.23 13.86
C MET A 75 -14.25 -10.27 13.60
N LYS A 76 -14.63 -11.42 13.00
CA LYS A 76 -13.67 -12.45 12.61
C LYS A 76 -12.65 -11.90 11.62
N ASN A 77 -13.10 -11.18 10.58
CA ASN A 77 -12.22 -10.61 9.57
C ASN A 77 -11.30 -9.54 10.18
N LEU A 78 -11.81 -8.61 10.99
CA LEU A 78 -10.98 -7.64 11.70
C LEU A 78 -9.92 -8.33 12.58
N THR A 79 -10.32 -9.38 13.31
CA THR A 79 -9.40 -10.15 14.16
C THR A 79 -8.30 -10.82 13.36
N ASP A 80 -8.62 -11.37 12.19
CA ASP A 80 -7.61 -12.02 11.34
C ASP A 80 -6.73 -10.98 10.64
N TRP A 81 -7.29 -9.88 10.13
CA TRP A 81 -6.55 -8.80 9.47
C TRP A 81 -5.68 -7.96 10.42
N ALA A 82 -6.01 -7.94 11.71
CA ALA A 82 -5.16 -7.34 12.72
C ALA A 82 -3.90 -8.16 13.02
N LYS A 83 -3.79 -9.43 12.62
CA LYS A 83 -2.63 -10.30 12.89
C LYS A 83 -1.49 -10.08 11.92
N THR A 84 -1.78 -10.05 10.62
CA THR A 84 -0.78 -9.94 9.55
C THR A 84 -1.13 -8.81 8.57
N VAL A 85 -0.13 -8.20 7.95
CA VAL A 85 -0.33 -7.16 6.94
C VAL A 85 -0.89 -7.75 5.64
N VAL A 86 -0.29 -8.86 5.19
CA VAL A 86 -0.78 -9.61 4.03
C VAL A 86 -1.67 -10.74 4.53
N ILE A 87 -2.89 -10.78 4.03
CA ILE A 87 -3.87 -11.84 4.34
C ILE A 87 -4.06 -12.77 3.15
N THR A 88 -4.70 -13.91 3.40
CA THR A 88 -5.19 -14.80 2.36
C THR A 88 -6.69 -14.99 2.51
N MET A 89 -7.42 -14.85 1.41
CA MET A 89 -8.85 -15.11 1.32
C MET A 89 -9.12 -16.23 0.34
N ASP A 90 -9.73 -17.29 0.84
CA ASP A 90 -10.14 -18.45 0.04
C ASP A 90 -11.55 -18.26 -0.49
N GLN A 91 -11.87 -19.04 -1.52
CA GLN A 91 -13.20 -19.12 -2.13
C GLN A 91 -13.72 -17.76 -2.64
N VAL A 92 -12.83 -16.95 -3.21
CA VAL A 92 -13.22 -15.70 -3.86
C VAL A 92 -13.75 -16.00 -5.26
N SER A 93 -15.01 -15.70 -5.50
CA SER A 93 -15.64 -15.76 -6.83
C SER A 93 -15.32 -14.48 -7.57
N ILE A 94 -14.65 -14.57 -8.70
CA ILE A 94 -14.36 -13.41 -9.57
C ILE A 94 -15.54 -13.22 -10.52
N GLU A 95 -16.25 -12.12 -10.42
CA GLU A 95 -17.46 -11.83 -11.18
C GLU A 95 -17.20 -10.99 -12.43
N GLY A 96 -16.16 -10.17 -12.39
CA GLY A 96 -15.77 -9.33 -13.50
C GLY A 96 -14.39 -8.71 -13.30
N HIS A 97 -13.92 -8.05 -14.37
CA HIS A 97 -12.69 -7.29 -14.34
C HIS A 97 -12.81 -6.01 -15.17
N SER A 98 -12.01 -4.98 -14.85
CA SER A 98 -11.86 -3.77 -15.65
C SER A 98 -10.92 -4.01 -16.84
N ASN A 99 -10.74 -2.99 -17.67
CA ASN A 99 -9.55 -2.90 -18.50
C ASN A 99 -8.33 -2.55 -17.64
N VAL A 100 -7.12 -2.80 -18.18
CA VAL A 100 -5.90 -2.24 -17.63
C VAL A 100 -5.96 -0.72 -17.73
N HIS A 101 -5.94 -0.05 -16.60
CA HIS A 101 -5.96 1.40 -16.51
C HIS A 101 -4.63 1.99 -17.02
N ALA A 102 -4.67 3.23 -17.48
CA ALA A 102 -3.49 3.91 -17.95
C ALA A 102 -2.62 4.41 -16.79
N LEU A 103 -1.33 4.62 -17.04
CA LEU A 103 -0.40 5.20 -16.07
C LEU A 103 -0.87 6.56 -15.51
N LYS A 104 -1.59 7.35 -16.33
CA LYS A 104 -2.19 8.64 -15.93
C LYS A 104 -3.30 8.52 -14.89
N SER A 105 -3.89 7.32 -14.76
CA SER A 105 -4.92 7.03 -13.77
C SER A 105 -4.26 6.40 -12.54
N ASP A 106 -4.33 5.10 -12.42
CA ASP A 106 -3.83 4.32 -11.28
C ASP A 106 -2.97 3.12 -11.72
N CYS A 107 -2.87 2.87 -13.03
CA CYS A 107 -2.07 1.77 -13.59
C CYS A 107 -2.47 0.38 -13.06
N GLU A 108 -3.73 0.19 -12.76
CA GLU A 108 -4.29 -0.98 -12.08
C GLU A 108 -5.21 -1.80 -12.99
N LEU A 109 -5.62 -2.95 -12.50
CA LEU A 109 -6.60 -3.84 -13.09
C LEU A 109 -7.51 -4.33 -11.97
N HIS A 110 -8.76 -3.92 -11.98
CA HIS A 110 -9.71 -4.30 -10.95
C HIS A 110 -10.32 -5.66 -11.24
N PHE A 111 -10.41 -6.49 -10.21
CA PHE A 111 -11.23 -7.70 -10.19
C PHE A 111 -12.29 -7.51 -9.13
N GLY A 112 -13.56 -7.53 -9.52
CA GLY A 112 -14.67 -7.52 -8.60
C GLY A 112 -15.15 -8.94 -8.28
N GLY A 113 -15.62 -9.15 -7.05
CA GLY A 113 -16.14 -10.45 -6.66
C GLY A 113 -16.63 -10.50 -5.22
N HIS A 114 -16.92 -11.72 -4.76
CA HIS A 114 -17.43 -12.02 -3.42
C HIS A 114 -16.77 -13.26 -2.84
N THR A 115 -16.83 -13.42 -1.52
CA THR A 115 -16.43 -14.67 -0.85
C THR A 115 -17.38 -14.99 0.31
N PRO A 116 -17.70 -16.27 0.56
CA PRO A 116 -18.46 -16.65 1.75
C PRO A 116 -17.74 -16.35 3.07
N ASN A 117 -16.43 -16.09 3.01
CA ASN A 117 -15.60 -15.80 4.17
C ASN A 117 -15.61 -14.31 4.60
N PHE A 118 -16.27 -13.45 3.82
CA PHE A 118 -16.50 -12.05 4.15
C PHE A 118 -18.00 -11.73 3.99
N LYS A 119 -18.64 -11.27 5.06
CA LYS A 119 -20.06 -10.92 5.13
C LYS A 119 -20.22 -9.51 5.72
N GLY A 120 -19.45 -8.57 5.16
CA GLY A 120 -19.61 -7.15 5.45
C GLY A 120 -20.88 -6.56 4.82
N ASP A 121 -21.11 -5.30 5.05
CA ASP A 121 -22.16 -4.52 4.38
C ASP A 121 -21.54 -3.20 3.93
N PRO A 122 -21.32 -3.01 2.64
CA PRO A 122 -21.49 -3.99 1.53
C PRO A 122 -20.50 -5.16 1.59
N ASP A 123 -20.88 -6.31 1.01
CA ASP A 123 -20.09 -7.55 1.01
C ASP A 123 -19.26 -7.80 -0.26
N GLY A 124 -19.28 -6.85 -1.19
CA GLY A 124 -18.42 -6.86 -2.37
C GLY A 124 -16.95 -6.69 -2.00
N LEU A 125 -16.10 -7.24 -2.86
CA LEU A 125 -14.64 -7.13 -2.79
C LEU A 125 -14.09 -6.63 -4.12
N VAL A 126 -13.08 -5.76 -4.06
CA VAL A 126 -12.27 -5.42 -5.21
C VAL A 126 -10.83 -5.82 -4.94
N MET A 127 -10.15 -6.37 -5.94
CA MET A 127 -8.79 -6.86 -5.86
C MET A 127 -7.96 -6.21 -6.95
N GLU A 128 -6.81 -5.59 -6.58
CA GLU A 128 -6.07 -4.68 -7.45
C GLU A 128 -4.57 -4.97 -7.41
N PRO A 129 -4.04 -5.69 -8.44
CA PRO A 129 -2.61 -5.75 -8.65
C PRO A 129 -2.10 -4.42 -9.20
N MET A 130 -0.97 -3.96 -8.69
CA MET A 130 -0.37 -2.67 -9.03
C MET A 130 0.57 -2.74 -10.23
N ASN A 131 0.85 -1.59 -10.85
CA ASN A 131 1.76 -1.44 -11.97
C ASN A 131 1.40 -2.26 -13.22
N VAL A 132 0.18 -2.71 -13.35
CA VAL A 132 -0.27 -3.61 -14.43
C VAL A 132 -0.08 -3.01 -15.81
N CYS A 133 -0.05 -1.68 -15.91
CA CYS A 133 0.11 -0.98 -17.18
C CYS A 133 1.57 -0.89 -17.66
N VAL A 134 2.55 -1.28 -16.84
CA VAL A 134 3.99 -1.16 -17.16
C VAL A 134 4.80 -2.41 -16.82
N GLN A 135 4.30 -3.31 -15.96
CA GLN A 135 5.05 -4.48 -15.56
C GLN A 135 4.70 -5.72 -16.41
N PRO A 136 5.68 -6.63 -16.64
CA PRO A 136 5.40 -7.94 -17.19
C PRO A 136 4.40 -8.72 -16.34
N PHE A 137 3.61 -9.59 -16.98
CA PHE A 137 2.83 -10.59 -16.26
C PHE A 137 3.79 -11.57 -15.55
N PRO A 138 3.43 -12.15 -14.39
CA PRO A 138 4.28 -13.09 -13.66
C PRO A 138 4.90 -14.17 -14.57
N ASN A 139 6.23 -14.33 -14.44
CA ASN A 139 7.09 -15.21 -15.23
C ASN A 139 7.29 -14.81 -16.70
N GLU A 140 6.93 -13.61 -17.10
CA GLU A 140 7.25 -13.02 -18.39
C GLU A 140 8.31 -11.94 -18.26
N THR A 141 8.97 -11.57 -19.35
CA THR A 141 10.07 -10.60 -19.37
C THR A 141 9.65 -9.23 -19.89
N GLU A 142 8.52 -9.16 -20.59
CA GLU A 142 8.04 -7.94 -21.24
C GLU A 142 6.57 -7.68 -20.88
N PHE A 143 6.26 -6.39 -20.74
CA PHE A 143 4.87 -5.98 -20.57
C PHE A 143 4.04 -6.25 -21.81
N GLN A 144 2.92 -6.93 -21.63
CA GLN A 144 1.92 -7.16 -22.67
C GLN A 144 0.51 -7.00 -22.08
N LYS A 145 -0.15 -5.91 -22.43
CA LYS A 145 -1.53 -5.65 -21.98
C LYS A 145 -2.48 -6.83 -22.29
N ALA A 146 -2.33 -7.42 -23.48
CA ALA A 146 -3.17 -8.57 -23.90
C ALA A 146 -2.99 -9.79 -22.96
N ARG A 147 -1.81 -9.96 -22.38
CA ARG A 147 -1.52 -11.06 -21.46
C ARG A 147 -2.22 -10.88 -20.11
N TRP A 148 -2.22 -9.65 -19.58
CA TRP A 148 -2.98 -9.31 -18.39
C TRP A 148 -4.49 -9.49 -18.59
N LEU A 149 -5.02 -9.00 -19.71
CA LEU A 149 -6.44 -9.15 -20.05
C LEU A 149 -6.83 -10.62 -20.30
N LYS A 150 -5.93 -11.40 -20.91
CA LYS A 150 -6.18 -12.86 -21.03
C LYS A 150 -6.29 -13.51 -19.66
N PHE A 151 -5.38 -13.22 -18.73
CA PHE A 151 -5.45 -13.73 -17.36
C PHE A 151 -6.76 -13.33 -16.69
N ALA A 152 -7.13 -12.05 -16.79
CA ALA A 152 -8.37 -11.55 -16.22
C ALA A 152 -9.61 -12.28 -16.77
N ASN A 153 -9.67 -12.49 -18.09
CA ASN A 153 -10.73 -13.28 -18.71
C ASN A 153 -10.72 -14.73 -18.25
N ASP A 154 -9.54 -15.36 -18.13
CA ASP A 154 -9.40 -16.77 -17.74
C ASP A 154 -9.91 -17.03 -16.31
N ILE A 155 -9.78 -16.04 -15.38
CA ILE A 155 -10.22 -16.22 -14.00
C ILE A 155 -11.63 -15.68 -13.73
N THR A 156 -12.19 -14.86 -14.61
CA THR A 156 -13.59 -14.39 -14.49
C THR A 156 -14.56 -15.57 -14.56
N GLY A 157 -15.53 -15.61 -13.65
CA GLY A 157 -16.46 -16.72 -13.49
C GLY A 157 -15.86 -17.91 -12.75
N THR A 158 -14.64 -17.81 -12.21
CA THR A 158 -14.00 -18.89 -11.44
C THR A 158 -13.89 -18.54 -9.96
N VAL A 159 -13.56 -19.55 -9.14
CA VAL A 159 -13.27 -19.40 -7.73
C VAL A 159 -11.77 -19.53 -7.51
N VAL A 160 -11.19 -18.54 -6.84
CA VAL A 160 -9.75 -18.45 -6.59
C VAL A 160 -9.44 -18.25 -5.11
N THR A 161 -8.15 -18.41 -4.74
CA THR A 161 -7.60 -17.91 -3.49
C THR A 161 -6.79 -16.66 -3.82
N VAL A 162 -6.97 -15.58 -3.07
CA VAL A 162 -6.23 -14.33 -3.24
C VAL A 162 -5.42 -14.02 -2.00
N SER A 163 -4.26 -13.38 -2.17
CA SER A 163 -3.49 -12.81 -1.05
C SER A 163 -3.17 -11.36 -1.35
N GLY A 164 -3.16 -10.53 -0.30
CA GLY A 164 -2.85 -9.11 -0.42
C GLY A 164 -3.14 -8.35 0.87
N VAL A 165 -3.05 -7.04 0.81
CA VAL A 165 -3.33 -6.18 1.97
C VAL A 165 -4.82 -5.85 2.01
N PRO A 166 -5.53 -6.11 3.11
CA PRO A 166 -6.91 -5.67 3.25
C PRO A 166 -6.91 -4.14 3.44
N ARG A 167 -7.33 -3.44 2.42
CA ARG A 167 -7.59 -2.00 2.45
C ARG A 167 -9.03 -1.78 2.85
N ILE A 168 -9.26 -1.13 3.97
CA ILE A 168 -10.59 -0.75 4.43
C ILE A 168 -10.78 0.73 4.08
N TRP A 169 -11.60 1.03 3.06
CA TRP A 169 -11.77 2.39 2.61
C TRP A 169 -13.15 2.63 1.99
N PRO A 170 -13.93 3.60 2.49
CA PRO A 170 -15.34 3.77 2.10
C PRO A 170 -15.50 4.61 0.82
N GLU A 171 -14.70 4.36 -0.20
CA GLU A 171 -14.75 5.09 -1.47
C GLU A 171 -15.96 4.68 -2.29
N HIS A 172 -16.26 3.38 -2.36
CA HIS A 172 -17.25 2.76 -3.23
C HIS A 172 -18.39 2.04 -2.50
N LEU A 173 -18.90 2.63 -1.40
CA LEU A 173 -20.01 2.02 -0.64
C LEU A 173 -21.32 1.93 -1.43
N VAL A 174 -21.53 2.83 -2.38
CA VAL A 174 -22.72 2.91 -3.21
C VAL A 174 -22.36 3.27 -4.64
N GLY A 175 -23.20 2.86 -5.59
CA GLY A 175 -23.02 3.19 -7.00
C GLY A 175 -22.13 2.21 -7.79
N GLY A 176 -21.50 1.23 -7.14
CA GLY A 176 -20.79 0.14 -7.77
C GLY A 176 -21.75 -0.92 -8.28
N ASN A 177 -22.16 -0.82 -9.55
CA ASN A 177 -23.08 -1.79 -10.19
C ASN A 177 -22.35 -2.66 -11.22
N GLU A 178 -21.07 -2.41 -11.42
CA GLU A 178 -20.26 -3.16 -12.39
C GLU A 178 -19.67 -4.40 -11.73
N PRO A 179 -19.69 -5.57 -12.39
CA PRO A 179 -19.08 -6.78 -11.84
C PRO A 179 -17.58 -6.63 -11.52
N SER A 180 -16.87 -5.69 -12.19
CA SER A 180 -15.48 -5.37 -11.92
C SER A 180 -15.28 -4.47 -10.70
N ASN A 181 -16.33 -3.78 -10.27
CA ASN A 181 -16.29 -2.81 -9.17
C ASN A 181 -17.64 -2.80 -8.43
N PRO A 182 -17.99 -3.87 -7.69
CA PRO A 182 -19.21 -3.93 -6.89
C PRO A 182 -19.18 -2.91 -5.75
N ASN A 183 -20.30 -2.64 -5.10
CA ASN A 183 -20.30 -1.87 -3.86
C ASN A 183 -19.41 -2.56 -2.82
N HIS A 184 -18.46 -1.85 -2.26
CA HIS A 184 -17.50 -2.39 -1.30
C HIS A 184 -16.97 -1.33 -0.34
N ALA A 185 -16.57 -1.79 0.83
CA ALA A 185 -15.77 -1.05 1.81
C ALA A 185 -14.38 -1.65 1.99
N VAL A 186 -14.14 -2.80 1.35
CA VAL A 186 -12.90 -3.58 1.49
C VAL A 186 -12.35 -3.93 0.12
N GLU A 187 -11.09 -3.67 -0.04
CA GLU A 187 -10.30 -4.08 -1.20
C GLU A 187 -9.15 -4.98 -0.74
N ILE A 188 -8.63 -5.80 -1.65
CA ILE A 188 -7.33 -6.42 -1.50
C ILE A 188 -6.35 -5.62 -2.35
N HIS A 189 -5.74 -4.61 -1.75
CA HIS A 189 -4.93 -3.61 -2.43
C HIS A 189 -3.66 -3.27 -1.64
N PRO A 190 -2.47 -3.65 -2.16
CA PRO A 190 -2.26 -4.39 -3.38
C PRO A 190 -2.63 -5.86 -3.26
N LEU A 191 -3.14 -6.41 -4.35
CA LEU A 191 -3.21 -7.84 -4.56
C LEU A 191 -1.79 -8.37 -4.79
N THR A 192 -1.33 -9.30 -3.95
CA THR A 192 0.04 -9.85 -4.02
C THR A 192 0.11 -11.19 -4.72
N SER A 193 -0.97 -11.97 -4.69
CA SER A 193 -1.05 -13.22 -5.45
C SER A 193 -2.48 -13.68 -5.72
N VAL A 194 -2.62 -14.46 -6.80
CA VAL A 194 -3.83 -15.22 -7.12
C VAL A 194 -3.45 -16.67 -7.33
N LYS A 195 -4.15 -17.57 -6.65
CA LYS A 195 -4.04 -19.01 -6.86
C LYS A 195 -5.32 -19.52 -7.51
N THR A 196 -5.19 -20.12 -8.69
CA THR A 196 -6.27 -20.75 -9.43
C THR A 196 -5.90 -22.22 -9.73
N GLY A 197 -6.66 -23.17 -9.20
CA GLY A 197 -6.32 -24.59 -9.28
C GLY A 197 -4.93 -24.89 -8.68
N ALA A 198 -4.01 -25.41 -9.51
CA ALA A 198 -2.64 -25.74 -9.11
C ALA A 198 -1.64 -24.61 -9.35
N GLN A 199 -2.06 -23.51 -9.98
CA GLN A 199 -1.15 -22.39 -10.34
C GLN A 199 -1.28 -21.24 -9.35
N THR A 200 -0.14 -20.64 -9.00
CA THR A 200 -0.07 -19.40 -8.26
C THR A 200 0.64 -18.35 -9.11
N PHE A 201 0.05 -17.16 -9.16
CA PHE A 201 0.59 -15.99 -9.83
C PHE A 201 0.93 -14.97 -8.76
N ASP A 202 2.22 -14.69 -8.57
CA ASP A 202 2.72 -13.72 -7.61
C ASP A 202 2.94 -12.38 -8.33
N PHE A 203 2.37 -11.31 -7.78
CA PHE A 203 2.46 -9.97 -8.34
C PHE A 203 3.50 -9.13 -7.61
N VAL A 204 4.07 -8.19 -8.33
CA VAL A 204 5.05 -7.24 -7.78
C VAL A 204 4.34 -6.27 -6.83
N THR A 205 4.96 -6.03 -5.68
CA THR A 205 4.43 -5.16 -4.62
C THR A 205 5.19 -3.83 -4.50
N ASN A 206 6.17 -3.59 -5.38
CA ASN A 206 6.88 -2.34 -5.44
C ASN A 206 6.24 -1.41 -6.49
N VAL A 207 5.93 -0.21 -6.07
CA VAL A 207 5.36 0.83 -6.92
C VAL A 207 6.37 1.96 -7.06
N PHE A 208 6.52 2.46 -8.30
CA PHE A 208 7.35 3.62 -8.56
C PHE A 208 6.55 4.89 -8.22
N ALA A 209 7.03 5.66 -7.26
CA ALA A 209 6.37 6.90 -6.83
C ALA A 209 6.14 7.93 -7.97
N GLY A 210 6.94 7.89 -9.01
CA GLY A 210 6.85 8.81 -10.15
C GLY A 210 5.82 8.45 -11.23
N GLY A 211 4.99 7.41 -11.06
CA GLY A 211 4.09 6.91 -12.09
C GLY A 211 2.60 7.18 -11.87
N TYR A 212 2.21 7.63 -10.70
CA TYR A 212 0.82 7.76 -10.30
C TYR A 212 0.35 9.22 -10.38
N GLU A 213 -0.19 9.61 -11.52
CA GLU A 213 -0.75 10.95 -11.72
C GLU A 213 -2.22 11.05 -11.25
N GLY A 214 -2.91 9.91 -11.06
CA GLY A 214 -4.31 9.82 -10.64
C GLY A 214 -4.56 9.99 -9.13
N GLY A 215 -3.50 10.18 -8.35
CA GLY A 215 -3.60 10.33 -6.91
C GLY A 215 -4.24 11.64 -6.44
N VAL A 216 -4.50 11.70 -5.15
CA VAL A 216 -5.02 12.91 -4.51
C VAL A 216 -3.91 13.94 -4.40
N GLN A 217 -4.22 15.20 -4.71
CA GLN A 217 -3.27 16.29 -4.49
C GLN A 217 -2.92 16.43 -3.01
N GLU A 218 -1.66 16.71 -2.70
CA GLU A 218 -1.14 16.79 -1.33
C GLU A 218 -2.03 17.60 -0.36
N PRO A 219 -2.51 18.82 -0.66
CA PRO A 219 -3.38 19.56 0.27
C PRO A 219 -4.70 18.85 0.59
N SER A 220 -5.18 17.98 -0.31
CA SER A 220 -6.37 17.16 -0.06
C SER A 220 -6.02 15.94 0.78
N ALA A 221 -4.86 15.33 0.55
CA ALA A 221 -4.33 14.21 1.31
C ALA A 221 -4.06 14.59 2.78
N LEU A 222 -3.43 15.73 3.01
CA LEU A 222 -3.22 16.26 4.36
C LEU A 222 -4.55 16.46 5.09
N ARG A 223 -5.58 16.97 4.39
CA ARG A 223 -6.95 17.08 4.95
C ARG A 223 -7.59 15.73 5.23
N ILE A 224 -7.30 14.69 4.46
CA ILE A 224 -7.76 13.33 4.78
C ILE A 224 -7.16 12.90 6.11
N ALA A 225 -5.84 13.00 6.26
CA ALA A 225 -5.16 12.61 7.50
C ALA A 225 -5.68 13.40 8.71
N GLU A 226 -5.84 14.72 8.56
CA GLU A 226 -6.20 15.65 9.64
C GLU A 226 -7.68 15.60 10.07
N LYS A 227 -8.61 15.40 9.09
CA LYS A 227 -10.05 15.57 9.32
C LYS A 227 -10.84 14.27 9.31
N THR A 228 -10.19 13.12 9.08
CA THR A 228 -10.89 11.85 9.14
C THR A 228 -11.19 11.49 10.59
N THR A 229 -12.48 11.25 10.86
CA THR A 229 -12.93 10.69 12.12
C THR A 229 -13.67 9.40 11.87
N VAL A 230 -13.45 8.44 12.76
CA VAL A 230 -14.06 7.11 12.67
C VAL A 230 -14.60 6.74 14.05
N ALA A 231 -15.78 6.16 14.06
CA ALA A 231 -16.36 5.56 15.26
C ALA A 231 -16.83 4.14 14.95
N VAL A 232 -16.76 3.27 15.93
CA VAL A 232 -17.16 1.86 15.80
C VAL A 232 -18.17 1.49 16.86
N THR A 233 -19.21 0.78 16.44
CA THR A 233 -20.16 0.12 17.34
C THR A 233 -20.11 -1.37 17.10
N ARG A 234 -19.82 -2.16 18.12
CA ARG A 234 -19.92 -3.62 18.00
C ARG A 234 -21.38 -4.05 18.03
N ASN A 235 -21.82 -4.76 17.00
CA ASN A 235 -23.16 -5.28 16.85
C ASN A 235 -23.07 -6.81 16.63
N GLY A 236 -23.15 -7.58 17.73
CA GLY A 236 -22.95 -9.02 17.69
C GLY A 236 -21.57 -9.41 17.15
N ASP A 237 -21.56 -10.10 16.00
CA ASP A 237 -20.34 -10.55 15.32
C ASP A 237 -19.83 -9.58 14.26
N SER A 238 -20.37 -8.37 14.20
CA SER A 238 -19.94 -7.30 13.29
C SER A 238 -19.47 -6.06 14.03
N ALA A 239 -18.61 -5.29 13.39
CA ALA A 239 -18.23 -3.94 13.73
C ALA A 239 -18.90 -2.99 12.73
N ASP A 240 -19.84 -2.19 13.20
CA ASP A 240 -20.47 -1.13 12.42
C ASP A 240 -19.58 0.10 12.49
N VAL A 241 -19.09 0.56 11.36
CA VAL A 241 -18.12 1.66 11.22
C VAL A 241 -18.83 2.88 10.68
N SER A 242 -18.73 3.99 11.39
CA SER A 242 -19.16 5.32 10.94
C SER A 242 -17.92 6.13 10.60
N PHE A 243 -17.80 6.53 9.33
CA PHE A 243 -16.65 7.22 8.77
C PHE A 243 -17.05 8.62 8.29
N GLN A 244 -16.26 9.61 8.67
CA GLN A 244 -16.42 10.97 8.18
C GLN A 244 -15.06 11.57 7.83
N ALA A 245 -14.95 12.11 6.62
CA ALA A 245 -13.78 12.82 6.15
C ALA A 245 -14.17 14.07 5.39
N GLY A 246 -13.28 15.05 5.33
CA GLY A 246 -13.48 16.27 4.54
C GLY A 246 -13.39 16.02 3.03
N THR A 247 -12.68 14.98 2.63
CA THR A 247 -12.53 14.47 1.26
C THR A 247 -12.20 13.00 1.33
N ILE A 248 -12.26 12.30 0.21
CA ILE A 248 -11.84 10.92 0.06
C ILE A 248 -10.85 10.87 -1.09
N GLY A 249 -9.80 10.10 -0.92
CA GLY A 249 -8.79 9.89 -1.94
C GLY A 249 -8.15 8.52 -1.77
N ASN A 250 -7.48 8.06 -2.81
CA ASN A 250 -6.93 6.73 -2.90
C ASN A 250 -5.47 6.72 -2.43
N PHE A 251 -4.58 7.27 -3.23
CA PHE A 251 -3.14 7.33 -2.94
C PHE A 251 -2.58 8.74 -3.18
N THR A 252 -1.43 9.01 -2.60
CA THR A 252 -0.70 10.27 -2.74
C THR A 252 0.75 10.10 -2.31
N VAL A 253 1.54 11.14 -2.52
CA VAL A 253 2.89 11.25 -1.94
C VAL A 253 2.83 12.16 -0.73
N LEU A 254 3.40 11.71 0.39
CA LEU A 254 3.42 12.45 1.66
C LEU A 254 4.81 12.42 2.29
N ASP A 255 5.12 13.48 3.03
CA ASP A 255 6.22 13.50 3.97
C ASP A 255 5.78 12.86 5.28
N ILE A 256 6.48 11.80 5.68
CA ILE A 256 6.19 11.06 6.91
C ILE A 256 7.43 10.87 7.74
N VAL A 257 7.24 10.90 9.06
CA VAL A 257 8.30 10.65 10.06
C VAL A 257 7.94 9.42 10.85
N ILE A 258 8.61 8.30 10.58
CA ILE A 258 8.36 7.03 11.25
C ILE A 258 9.14 6.98 12.57
N ASP A 259 8.45 6.64 13.66
CA ASP A 259 9.10 6.30 14.93
C ASP A 259 9.73 4.90 14.81
N ARG A 260 11.06 4.85 14.71
CA ARG A 260 11.81 3.59 14.58
C ARG A 260 11.53 2.61 15.72
N ASP A 261 11.33 3.11 16.93
CA ASP A 261 11.15 2.26 18.11
C ASP A 261 9.76 1.60 18.12
N SER A 262 8.82 2.10 17.32
CA SER A 262 7.50 1.51 17.09
C SER A 262 7.48 0.38 16.06
N ILE A 263 8.57 0.19 15.28
CA ILE A 263 8.60 -0.79 14.20
C ILE A 263 8.52 -2.20 14.75
N THR A 264 7.47 -2.91 14.42
CA THR A 264 7.23 -4.31 14.79
C THR A 264 7.06 -5.19 13.55
N ASP A 265 7.61 -6.41 13.61
CA ASP A 265 7.35 -7.44 12.60
C ASP A 265 5.97 -8.07 12.89
N ASP A 266 5.21 -8.36 11.84
CA ASP A 266 3.88 -8.99 11.96
C ASP A 266 3.95 -10.52 12.12
N GLY A 267 5.15 -11.08 12.22
CA GLY A 267 5.40 -12.52 12.28
C GLY A 267 5.46 -13.19 10.91
N ALA A 268 5.11 -12.48 9.84
CA ALA A 268 5.20 -12.94 8.45
C ALA A 268 6.28 -12.21 7.65
N GLY A 269 6.92 -11.18 8.24
CA GLY A 269 8.03 -10.42 7.69
C GLY A 269 7.64 -9.08 7.06
N SER A 270 6.39 -8.66 7.19
CA SER A 270 5.93 -7.29 6.95
C SER A 270 6.09 -6.46 8.23
N PHE A 271 6.17 -5.14 8.11
CA PHE A 271 6.30 -4.27 9.29
C PHE A 271 5.04 -3.46 9.52
N ARG A 272 4.79 -3.20 10.82
CA ARG A 272 3.83 -2.23 11.33
C ARG A 272 4.57 -1.21 12.17
N MET A 273 4.19 0.04 12.06
CA MET A 273 4.86 1.14 12.76
C MET A 273 3.91 2.32 12.95
N ASN A 274 4.24 3.21 13.86
CA ASN A 274 3.61 4.51 14.00
C ASN A 274 4.45 5.54 13.27
N ALA A 275 3.79 6.55 12.70
CA ALA A 275 4.42 7.66 12.04
C ALA A 275 3.59 8.92 12.23
N ASP A 276 4.19 10.06 11.91
CA ASP A 276 3.51 11.33 11.79
C ASP A 276 3.50 11.74 10.31
N VAL A 277 2.34 12.12 9.78
CA VAL A 277 2.24 12.86 8.52
C VAL A 277 2.56 14.30 8.81
N VAL A 278 3.57 14.86 8.15
CA VAL A 278 4.00 16.25 8.32
C VAL A 278 3.01 17.16 7.59
N ILE A 279 2.36 18.06 8.31
CA ILE A 279 1.45 19.07 7.74
C ILE A 279 2.22 20.36 7.43
N ASP A 280 3.02 20.80 8.39
CA ASP A 280 3.91 21.93 8.30
C ASP A 280 5.04 21.81 9.36
N GLU A 281 5.86 22.85 9.54
CA GLU A 281 7.00 22.84 10.46
C GLU A 281 6.61 22.58 11.93
N GLU A 282 5.37 22.88 12.33
CA GLU A 282 4.90 22.81 13.71
C GLU A 282 3.84 21.74 13.93
N ASN A 283 3.18 21.30 12.87
CA ASN A 283 2.00 20.41 12.94
C ASN A 283 2.23 19.09 12.23
N SER A 284 1.84 18.01 12.88
CA SER A 284 1.80 16.68 12.31
C SER A 284 0.57 15.91 12.77
N VAL A 285 0.21 14.86 12.04
CA VAL A 285 -0.92 13.98 12.36
C VAL A 285 -0.40 12.56 12.55
N PRO A 286 -0.63 11.96 13.72
CA PRO A 286 -0.22 10.59 13.97
C PRO A 286 -1.05 9.61 13.14
N VAL A 287 -0.37 8.66 12.50
CA VAL A 287 -0.95 7.61 11.66
C VAL A 287 -0.26 6.28 11.92
N ARG A 288 -0.91 5.20 11.50
CA ARG A 288 -0.29 3.88 11.41
C ARG A 288 0.27 3.68 10.02
N VAL A 289 1.36 2.93 9.91
CA VAL A 289 2.00 2.64 8.64
C VAL A 289 2.28 1.15 8.54
N VAL A 290 2.11 0.58 7.37
CA VAL A 290 2.48 -0.82 7.08
C VAL A 290 3.32 -0.91 5.83
N THR A 291 4.23 -1.89 5.80
CA THR A 291 4.99 -2.28 4.61
C THR A 291 4.76 -3.74 4.29
N ILE A 292 4.98 -4.11 3.04
CA ILE A 292 4.69 -5.45 2.54
C ILE A 292 6.00 -6.22 2.37
N LYS A 293 6.09 -7.39 2.95
CA LYS A 293 7.23 -8.31 2.77
C LYS A 293 7.58 -8.48 1.30
N GLY A 294 8.86 -8.38 0.98
CA GLY A 294 9.38 -8.51 -0.39
C GLY A 294 9.28 -7.24 -1.22
N SER A 295 8.68 -6.16 -0.71
CA SER A 295 8.80 -4.84 -1.34
C SER A 295 10.14 -4.19 -0.99
N PRO A 296 10.73 -3.38 -1.90
CA PRO A 296 11.96 -2.65 -1.62
C PRO A 296 11.87 -1.76 -0.37
N ILE A 297 10.73 -1.11 -0.17
CA ILE A 297 10.50 -0.26 1.00
C ILE A 297 10.52 -1.05 2.31
N ASN A 298 10.03 -2.30 2.31
CA ASN A 298 10.10 -3.17 3.49
C ASN A 298 11.55 -3.50 3.85
N ASP A 299 12.40 -3.75 2.85
CA ASP A 299 13.84 -3.99 3.05
C ASP A 299 14.56 -2.74 3.55
N ASP A 300 14.18 -1.57 3.07
CA ASP A 300 14.76 -0.30 3.52
C ASP A 300 14.34 0.05 4.95
N ILE A 301 13.11 -0.22 5.34
CA ILE A 301 12.66 -0.12 6.74
C ILE A 301 13.44 -1.11 7.62
N ALA A 302 13.68 -2.34 7.18
CA ALA A 302 14.50 -3.30 7.92
C ALA A 302 15.93 -2.79 8.16
N LYS A 303 16.57 -2.21 7.12
CA LYS A 303 17.90 -1.59 7.21
C LYS A 303 17.88 -0.36 8.14
N ALA A 304 16.87 0.50 8.00
CA ALA A 304 16.73 1.71 8.82
C ALA A 304 16.49 1.37 10.30
N LYS A 305 15.68 0.34 10.59
CA LYS A 305 15.48 -0.17 11.95
C LYS A 305 16.81 -0.58 12.63
N ALA A 306 17.77 -1.12 11.86
CA ALA A 306 19.08 -1.51 12.37
C ALA A 306 20.00 -0.31 12.67
N LYS A 307 19.75 0.88 12.10
CA LYS A 307 20.51 2.11 12.37
C LYS A 307 20.12 2.67 13.74
N LYS A 308 21.00 3.49 14.33
CA LYS A 308 20.77 4.09 15.66
C LYS A 308 19.91 5.37 15.64
N LYS A 309 19.52 5.87 14.47
CA LYS A 309 18.67 7.07 14.34
C LYS A 309 17.27 6.79 14.94
N LYS A 310 16.73 7.74 15.68
CA LYS A 310 15.43 7.59 16.34
C LYS A 310 14.28 7.57 15.33
N ASN A 311 14.30 8.50 14.39
CA ASN A 311 13.25 8.69 13.41
C ASN A 311 13.74 8.32 12.00
N ILE A 312 12.82 7.93 11.13
CA ILE A 312 13.06 7.65 9.71
C ILE A 312 12.16 8.61 8.93
N ASN A 313 12.79 9.61 8.29
CA ASN A 313 12.06 10.54 7.43
C ASN A 313 11.95 9.96 6.04
N MET A 314 10.82 10.14 5.39
CA MET A 314 10.66 9.73 4.01
C MET A 314 9.59 10.53 3.28
N HIS A 315 9.85 10.75 2.01
CA HIS A 315 8.88 11.26 1.03
C HIS A 315 8.37 10.06 0.23
N ALA A 316 7.17 9.59 0.51
CA ALA A 316 6.75 8.28 0.06
C ALA A 316 5.36 8.28 -0.56
N LEU A 317 5.21 7.48 -1.61
CA LEU A 317 3.90 7.11 -2.13
C LEU A 317 3.20 6.21 -1.11
N VAL A 318 2.00 6.61 -0.73
CA VAL A 318 1.15 5.92 0.25
C VAL A 318 -0.26 5.72 -0.28
N LEU A 319 -0.88 4.64 0.15
CA LEU A 319 -2.29 4.35 -0.07
C LEU A 319 -3.03 4.48 1.26
N PHE A 320 -4.15 5.21 1.26
CA PHE A 320 -4.98 5.37 2.45
C PHE A 320 -5.82 4.12 2.74
N SER A 321 -5.89 3.78 4.01
CA SER A 321 -6.72 2.71 4.57
C SER A 321 -7.15 3.09 5.98
N LEU A 322 -8.12 2.36 6.54
CA LEU A 322 -8.32 2.29 7.99
C LEU A 322 -7.53 1.12 8.58
N SER A 323 -7.06 1.30 9.80
CA SER A 323 -6.31 0.26 10.52
C SER A 323 -7.24 -0.83 11.03
N PRO A 324 -7.11 -2.10 10.57
CA PRO A 324 -7.89 -3.20 11.13
C PRO A 324 -7.69 -3.36 12.65
N GLN A 325 -6.47 -3.12 13.15
CA GLN A 325 -6.18 -3.19 14.57
C GLN A 325 -6.92 -2.10 15.36
N ALA A 326 -6.91 -0.85 14.87
CA ALA A 326 -7.58 0.24 15.55
C ALA A 326 -9.11 0.05 15.58
N LEU A 327 -9.68 -0.44 14.47
CA LEU A 327 -11.11 -0.77 14.41
C LEU A 327 -11.46 -1.92 15.36
N LEU A 328 -10.62 -2.96 15.43
CA LEU A 328 -10.80 -4.09 16.34
C LEU A 328 -10.75 -3.64 17.81
N ASP A 329 -9.79 -2.79 18.17
CA ASP A 329 -9.62 -2.28 19.52
C ASP A 329 -10.85 -1.47 19.95
N ALA A 330 -11.35 -0.57 19.10
CA ALA A 330 -12.55 0.20 19.35
C ALA A 330 -13.79 -0.70 19.43
N ALA A 331 -13.94 -1.69 18.55
CA ALA A 331 -15.05 -2.64 18.60
C ALA A 331 -15.06 -3.46 19.92
N ASN A 332 -13.89 -3.85 20.40
CA ASN A 332 -13.77 -4.57 21.68
C ASN A 332 -14.11 -3.69 22.89
N GLN A 333 -13.96 -2.38 22.80
CA GLN A 333 -14.32 -1.41 23.84
C GLN A 333 -15.78 -0.97 23.76
N SER A 334 -16.45 -1.20 22.64
CA SER A 334 -17.74 -0.60 22.31
C SER A 334 -18.87 -0.96 23.28
N ASN A 335 -18.94 -2.22 23.77
CA ASN A 335 -20.07 -2.69 24.60
C ASN A 335 -21.45 -2.27 24.03
N GLY A 336 -21.62 -2.29 22.71
CA GLY A 336 -22.84 -1.87 22.01
C GLY A 336 -23.05 -0.36 21.92
N LYS A 337 -22.05 0.45 22.27
CA LYS A 337 -22.07 1.90 22.13
C LYS A 337 -21.02 2.34 21.11
N SER A 338 -21.27 3.45 20.43
CA SER A 338 -20.29 4.04 19.53
C SER A 338 -19.04 4.52 20.28
N VAL A 339 -17.88 4.08 19.83
CA VAL A 339 -16.56 4.42 20.40
C VAL A 339 -15.73 5.07 19.30
N PRO A 340 -15.14 6.26 19.52
CA PRO A 340 -14.23 6.87 18.58
C PRO A 340 -12.97 6.00 18.44
N VAL A 341 -12.46 5.92 17.21
CA VAL A 341 -11.25 5.17 16.90
C VAL A 341 -10.04 6.08 17.02
N ASP A 342 -9.09 5.69 17.85
CA ASP A 342 -7.80 6.38 17.96
C ASP A 342 -6.88 5.99 16.81
N MET A 343 -6.25 7.00 16.19
CA MET A 343 -5.37 6.83 15.03
C MET A 343 -6.00 5.89 13.98
N PRO A 344 -7.17 6.25 13.41
CA PRO A 344 -7.89 5.36 12.51
C PRO A 344 -7.18 5.13 11.18
N ILE A 345 -6.40 6.12 10.70
CA ILE A 345 -5.72 6.08 9.42
C ILE A 345 -4.54 5.11 9.48
N GLN A 346 -4.49 4.24 8.49
CA GLN A 346 -3.34 3.42 8.15
C GLN A 346 -2.87 3.75 6.74
N LEU A 347 -1.59 4.00 6.60
CA LEU A 347 -0.95 4.18 5.30
C LEU A 347 -0.27 2.87 4.89
N ILE A 348 -0.57 2.39 3.69
CA ILE A 348 0.17 1.30 3.06
C ILE A 348 1.29 1.95 2.25
N LEU A 349 2.54 1.64 2.59
CA LEU A 349 3.72 2.33 2.10
C LEU A 349 4.30 1.65 0.87
N TYR A 350 4.50 2.41 -0.19
CA TYR A 350 5.00 1.92 -1.48
C TYR A 350 6.31 2.55 -1.94
N GLY A 351 6.55 3.81 -1.57
CA GLY A 351 7.68 4.57 -2.06
C GLY A 351 8.96 4.38 -1.25
N PRO A 352 10.11 4.76 -1.81
CA PRO A 352 11.40 4.69 -1.11
C PRO A 352 11.49 5.77 -0.01
N PRO A 353 12.31 5.53 1.02
CA PRO A 353 12.70 6.59 1.93
C PRO A 353 13.45 7.69 1.16
N THR A 354 13.29 8.93 1.59
CA THR A 354 14.19 10.01 1.18
C THR A 354 15.57 9.75 1.78
N GLU A 355 16.63 9.89 0.98
CA GLU A 355 17.98 9.94 1.56
C GLU A 355 18.02 11.18 2.45
N ASP A 356 18.27 10.98 3.75
CA ASP A 356 18.56 12.10 4.64
C ASP A 356 19.77 12.83 4.07
N GLU A 357 19.63 14.09 3.74
CA GLU A 357 20.77 14.97 3.53
C GLU A 357 21.61 14.92 4.82
N GLU A 358 22.82 14.34 4.71
CA GLU A 358 23.80 14.27 5.81
C GLU A 358 24.33 15.66 6.18
#